data_e2934a663a277e3028889df6629de5a5
#
_entry.id   e2934a663a277e3028889df6629de5a5
#
_cell.length_a   1.000
_cell.length_b   1.000
_cell.length_c   1.000
_cell.angle_alpha   90.00
_cell.angle_beta   90.00
_cell.angle_gamma   90.00
#
_symmetry.space_group_name_H-M   'P 1'
#
loop_
_entity.id
_entity.type
_entity.pdbx_description
1 polymer ?
#
loop_
_entity_poly.entity_id
_entity_poly.type
_entity_poly.pdbx_seq_one_letter_code
_entity_poly.pdbx_strand_id
1 'polypeptide(L)'
;LYESDPTDEVIAMGADVIVSVNASPYNKGKIKLRCDMVAHRAKLQKKPIVFVNLVGGNDGIIFDGASLIADEEGDIILQAAAFEEFVETVELDVRKPDARGITGGEIAAIHQALVLGIRDYAAKNGFKKAVLGLSGGIDSTLVAALACEAMGPENLLCVMMPSPFSSEGSIKDSEELVRNLGCESRIEPISATFEVLLNQMNLHKPTKGGESLAA
;
A
#
# COMPACT_ATOMS: atom_id res chain seq x y z
N LEU A 1 -4.47 27.34 7.71
CA LEU A 1 -5.12 27.38 9.02
C LEU A 1 -6.28 28.34 8.90
N TYR A 2 -7.49 27.85 9.17
CA TYR A 2 -8.71 28.65 9.09
C TYR A 2 -8.79 29.50 10.37
N GLU A 3 -9.30 30.75 10.26
CA GLU A 3 -9.50 31.63 11.41
C GLU A 3 -10.65 31.13 12.32
N SER A 4 -11.63 30.43 11.76
CA SER A 4 -12.71 29.75 12.48
C SER A 4 -12.71 28.25 12.18
N ASP A 5 -13.22 27.47 13.12
CA ASP A 5 -13.43 26.03 12.89
C ASP A 5 -14.75 25.81 12.14
N PRO A 6 -14.74 25.21 10.94
CA PRO A 6 -15.97 24.96 10.18
C PRO A 6 -17.01 24.16 10.95
N THR A 7 -16.59 23.30 11.88
CA THR A 7 -17.50 22.52 12.74
C THR A 7 -18.31 23.42 13.67
N ASP A 8 -17.67 24.45 14.26
CA ASP A 8 -18.35 25.39 15.17
C ASP A 8 -19.43 26.18 14.42
N GLU A 9 -19.15 26.56 13.16
CA GLU A 9 -20.12 27.29 12.32
C GLU A 9 -21.35 26.44 12.00
N VAL A 10 -21.14 25.17 11.57
CA VAL A 10 -22.26 24.27 11.23
C VAL A 10 -23.13 23.97 12.45
N ILE A 11 -22.52 23.80 13.62
CA ILE A 11 -23.25 23.61 14.89
C ILE A 11 -24.07 24.86 15.26
N ALA A 12 -23.47 26.05 15.12
CA ALA A 12 -24.18 27.32 15.37
C ALA A 12 -25.39 27.52 14.44
N MET A 13 -25.36 26.92 13.25
CA MET A 13 -26.47 26.88 12.30
C MET A 13 -27.55 25.84 12.65
N GLY A 14 -27.37 25.07 13.72
CA GLY A 14 -28.37 24.08 14.22
C GLY A 14 -28.19 22.66 13.68
N ALA A 15 -26.99 22.27 13.25
CA ALA A 15 -26.75 20.90 12.81
C ALA A 15 -26.86 19.91 13.99
N ASP A 16 -27.55 18.79 13.76
CA ASP A 16 -27.67 17.70 14.73
C ASP A 16 -26.61 16.61 14.52
N VAL A 17 -26.06 16.51 13.32
CA VAL A 17 -25.01 15.55 12.94
C VAL A 17 -24.04 16.25 12.01
N ILE A 18 -22.74 15.98 12.18
CA ILE A 18 -21.70 16.47 11.28
C ILE A 18 -21.28 15.32 10.37
N VAL A 19 -21.37 15.52 9.05
CA VAL A 19 -20.87 14.58 8.06
C VAL A 19 -19.67 15.18 7.36
N SER A 20 -18.51 14.57 7.54
CA SER A 20 -17.24 14.99 6.94
C SER A 20 -16.80 13.98 5.88
N VAL A 21 -16.84 14.40 4.61
CA VAL A 21 -16.40 13.57 3.47
C VAL A 21 -14.97 13.96 3.09
N ASN A 22 -14.07 13.00 3.07
CA ASN A 22 -12.63 13.24 3.01
C ASN A 22 -11.91 12.38 1.98
N ALA A 23 -10.77 12.88 1.50
CA ALA A 23 -9.72 12.15 0.81
C ALA A 23 -8.42 12.28 1.62
N SER A 24 -8.43 11.72 2.84
CA SER A 24 -7.29 11.76 3.75
C SER A 24 -6.33 10.62 3.41
N PRO A 25 -5.11 10.91 2.89
CA PRO A 25 -4.19 9.87 2.47
C PRO A 25 -3.65 9.06 3.64
N TYR A 26 -3.34 7.80 3.35
CA TYR A 26 -2.71 6.89 4.30
C TYR A 26 -1.29 7.37 4.66
N ASN A 27 -1.01 7.35 5.93
CA ASN A 27 0.32 7.44 6.51
C ASN A 27 0.37 6.55 7.76
N LYS A 28 1.55 6.05 8.09
CA LYS A 28 1.80 5.27 9.29
C LYS A 28 1.26 5.96 10.55
N GLY A 29 0.40 5.27 11.31
CA GLY A 29 -0.21 5.80 12.53
C GLY A 29 -1.39 6.77 12.34
N LYS A 30 -1.70 7.19 11.11
CA LYS A 30 -2.71 8.24 10.86
C LYS A 30 -4.14 7.78 11.14
N ILE A 31 -4.44 6.49 11.01
CA ILE A 31 -5.78 5.96 11.34
C ILE A 31 -6.11 6.23 12.81
N LYS A 32 -5.17 5.89 13.71
CA LYS A 32 -5.35 6.19 15.13
C LYS A 32 -5.51 7.68 15.39
N LEU A 33 -4.67 8.52 14.78
CA LEU A 33 -4.76 9.97 14.90
C LEU A 33 -6.13 10.51 14.45
N ARG A 34 -6.70 9.97 13.36
CA ARG A 34 -8.05 10.34 12.90
C ARG A 34 -9.12 9.95 13.89
N CYS A 35 -9.05 8.72 14.42
CA CYS A 35 -9.98 8.28 15.46
C CYS A 35 -9.94 9.21 16.67
N ASP A 36 -8.75 9.49 17.19
CA ASP A 36 -8.56 10.36 18.36
C ASP A 36 -9.08 11.79 18.07
N MET A 37 -8.84 12.31 16.88
CA MET A 37 -9.28 13.67 16.46
C MET A 37 -10.80 13.74 16.32
N VAL A 38 -11.44 12.77 15.65
CA VAL A 38 -12.88 12.76 15.44
C VAL A 38 -13.63 12.55 16.77
N ALA A 39 -13.15 11.60 17.59
CA ALA A 39 -13.69 11.37 18.93
C ALA A 39 -13.60 12.61 19.82
N HIS A 40 -12.45 13.28 19.84
CA HIS A 40 -12.27 14.53 20.60
C HIS A 40 -13.22 15.63 20.12
N ARG A 41 -13.35 15.78 18.80
CA ARG A 41 -14.21 16.81 18.21
C ARG A 41 -15.69 16.54 18.48
N ALA A 42 -16.17 15.28 18.34
CA ALA A 42 -17.54 14.91 18.62
C ALA A 42 -17.91 15.22 20.08
N LYS A 43 -17.02 14.86 21.02
CA LYS A 43 -17.18 15.16 22.44
C LYS A 43 -17.22 16.65 22.74
N LEU A 44 -16.35 17.44 22.10
CA LEU A 44 -16.31 18.90 22.29
C LEU A 44 -17.60 19.57 21.80
N GLN A 45 -18.09 19.16 20.65
CA GLN A 45 -19.30 19.68 20.02
C GLN A 45 -20.61 19.13 20.59
N LYS A 46 -20.53 18.04 21.35
CA LYS A 46 -21.69 17.26 21.84
C LYS A 46 -22.64 16.88 20.71
N LYS A 47 -22.08 16.46 19.59
CA LYS A 47 -22.79 16.03 18.38
C LYS A 47 -22.06 14.87 17.73
N PRO A 48 -22.81 13.89 17.18
CA PRO A 48 -22.21 12.81 16.42
C PRO A 48 -21.47 13.32 15.20
N ILE A 49 -20.32 12.69 14.90
CA ILE A 49 -19.52 12.98 13.70
C ILE A 49 -19.38 11.70 12.88
N VAL A 50 -19.80 11.78 11.62
CA VAL A 50 -19.63 10.74 10.60
C VAL A 50 -18.45 11.15 9.71
N PHE A 51 -17.32 10.49 9.86
CA PHE A 51 -16.13 10.73 9.05
C PHE A 51 -16.05 9.66 7.94
N VAL A 52 -16.33 10.07 6.71
CA VAL A 52 -16.25 9.20 5.53
C VAL A 52 -14.95 9.49 4.80
N ASN A 53 -14.14 8.47 4.57
CA ASN A 53 -12.86 8.62 3.88
C ASN A 53 -12.79 7.79 2.60
N LEU A 54 -12.14 8.34 1.60
CA LEU A 54 -11.84 7.67 0.35
C LEU A 54 -10.99 6.41 0.59
N VAL A 55 -11.20 5.35 -0.18
CA VAL A 55 -10.33 4.18 -0.26
C VAL A 55 -9.83 4.00 -1.69
N GLY A 56 -8.60 3.55 -1.84
CA GLY A 56 -7.99 3.22 -3.14
C GLY A 56 -6.62 3.85 -3.35
N GLY A 57 -5.92 3.39 -4.39
CA GLY A 57 -4.67 3.96 -4.88
C GLY A 57 -4.93 4.98 -5.99
N ASN A 58 -4.22 6.11 -5.96
CA ASN A 58 -4.23 7.10 -7.04
C ASN A 58 -2.82 7.66 -7.24
N ASP A 59 -2.17 7.27 -8.32
CA ASP A 59 -0.75 7.52 -8.58
C ASP A 59 0.14 7.08 -7.41
N GLY A 60 0.88 7.99 -6.80
CA GLY A 60 1.73 7.73 -5.63
C GLY A 60 1.02 7.86 -4.28
N ILE A 61 -0.31 8.05 -4.26
CA ILE A 61 -1.08 8.27 -3.04
C ILE A 61 -2.03 7.09 -2.80
N ILE A 62 -2.08 6.61 -1.57
CA ILE A 62 -2.99 5.56 -1.13
C ILE A 62 -3.94 6.14 -0.09
N PHE A 63 -5.22 5.85 -0.25
CA PHE A 63 -6.28 6.20 0.70
C PHE A 63 -6.75 4.92 1.37
N ASP A 64 -6.76 4.93 2.68
CA ASP A 64 -7.00 3.76 3.50
C ASP A 64 -8.46 3.54 3.89
N GLY A 65 -9.38 4.42 3.48
CA GLY A 65 -10.75 4.36 3.95
C GLY A 65 -10.80 4.52 5.46
N ALA A 66 -11.04 3.41 6.17
CA ALA A 66 -11.18 3.39 7.63
C ALA A 66 -12.12 4.50 8.13
N SER A 67 -13.25 4.66 7.44
CA SER A 67 -14.33 5.58 7.81
C SER A 67 -14.82 5.27 9.22
N LEU A 68 -15.26 6.28 9.96
CA LEU A 68 -15.65 6.08 11.34
C LEU A 68 -16.80 6.99 11.76
N ILE A 69 -17.49 6.59 12.82
CA ILE A 69 -18.53 7.38 13.47
C ILE A 69 -18.18 7.50 14.95
N ALA A 70 -18.17 8.71 15.46
CA ALA A 70 -18.10 8.99 16.88
C ALA A 70 -19.43 9.59 17.37
N ASP A 71 -19.89 9.16 18.54
CA ASP A 71 -21.06 9.74 19.20
C ASP A 71 -20.73 11.05 19.94
N GLU A 72 -21.73 11.65 20.56
CA GLU A 72 -21.62 12.92 21.29
C GLU A 72 -20.76 12.84 22.57
N GLU A 73 -20.48 11.65 23.08
CA GLU A 73 -19.55 11.39 24.18
C GLU A 73 -18.11 11.20 23.69
N GLY A 74 -17.92 11.06 22.37
CA GLY A 74 -16.64 10.80 21.74
C GLY A 74 -16.28 9.32 21.70
N ASP A 75 -17.24 8.42 21.90
CA ASP A 75 -17.05 7.01 21.73
C ASP A 75 -17.16 6.62 20.25
N ILE A 76 -16.22 5.81 19.77
CA ILE A 76 -16.25 5.31 18.38
C ILE A 76 -17.31 4.18 18.31
N ILE A 77 -18.44 4.46 17.69
CA ILE A 77 -19.56 3.51 17.56
C ILE A 77 -19.46 2.67 16.27
N LEU A 78 -18.74 3.15 15.26
CA LEU A 78 -18.37 2.40 14.07
C LEU A 78 -16.95 2.77 13.63
N GLN A 79 -16.16 1.78 13.25
CA GLN A 79 -14.93 1.94 12.46
C GLN A 79 -14.94 0.90 11.34
N ALA A 80 -15.01 1.36 10.10
CA ALA A 80 -14.94 0.53 8.92
C ALA A 80 -13.56 -0.15 8.78
N ALA A 81 -13.53 -1.25 8.07
CA ALA A 81 -12.28 -1.87 7.68
C ALA A 81 -11.41 -0.91 6.85
N ALA A 82 -10.09 -1.08 6.95
CA ALA A 82 -9.15 -0.30 6.17
C ALA A 82 -8.81 -1.02 4.85
N PHE A 83 -8.49 -0.23 3.81
CA PHE A 83 -8.03 -0.67 2.49
C PHE A 83 -9.07 -1.46 1.66
N GLU A 84 -10.34 -1.39 2.03
CA GLU A 84 -11.45 -1.98 1.27
C GLU A 84 -12.68 -1.08 1.25
N GLU A 85 -13.52 -1.23 0.23
CA GLU A 85 -14.79 -0.51 0.14
C GLU A 85 -15.75 -1.00 1.21
N PHE A 86 -16.47 -0.05 1.82
CA PHE A 86 -17.38 -0.33 2.90
C PHE A 86 -18.66 0.50 2.77
N VAL A 87 -19.80 -0.16 2.86
CA VAL A 87 -21.13 0.47 2.88
C VAL A 87 -21.94 -0.17 3.99
N GLU A 88 -22.39 0.64 4.93
CA GLU A 88 -23.22 0.18 6.05
C GLU A 88 -24.28 1.22 6.42
N THR A 89 -25.40 0.74 6.98
CA THR A 89 -26.42 1.59 7.58
C THR A 89 -26.30 1.51 9.10
N VAL A 90 -26.15 2.66 9.75
CA VAL A 90 -25.93 2.77 11.20
C VAL A 90 -26.99 3.66 11.81
N GLU A 91 -27.60 3.18 12.92
CA GLU A 91 -28.45 3.98 13.79
C GLU A 91 -27.58 4.69 14.82
N LEU A 92 -27.58 6.03 14.82
CA LEU A 92 -26.67 6.85 15.64
C LEU A 92 -27.01 6.83 17.14
N ASP A 93 -28.25 6.51 17.48
CA ASP A 93 -28.74 6.40 18.86
C ASP A 93 -28.56 5.00 19.48
N VAL A 94 -28.09 4.02 18.71
CA VAL A 94 -27.84 2.65 19.17
C VAL A 94 -26.35 2.46 19.46
N ARG A 95 -25.97 2.49 20.73
CA ARG A 95 -24.58 2.28 21.18
C ARG A 95 -24.16 0.81 21.08
N LYS A 96 -23.75 0.38 19.90
CA LYS A 96 -23.08 -0.91 19.69
C LYS A 96 -21.75 -0.63 18.98
N PRO A 97 -20.63 -0.58 19.70
CA PRO A 97 -19.31 -0.39 19.08
C PRO A 97 -19.02 -1.53 18.08
N ASP A 98 -18.87 -1.18 16.82
CA ASP A 98 -18.37 -2.08 15.76
C ASP A 98 -17.08 -1.50 15.18
N ALA A 99 -15.97 -1.86 15.80
CA ALA A 99 -14.63 -1.43 15.36
C ALA A 99 -13.98 -2.58 14.58
N ARG A 100 -14.06 -2.52 13.25
CA ARG A 100 -13.43 -3.50 12.37
C ARG A 100 -11.97 -3.18 12.08
N GLY A 101 -11.50 -2.00 12.34
CA GLY A 101 -10.11 -1.53 12.32
C GLY A 101 -9.09 -2.34 11.49
N ILE A 102 -7.82 -2.08 11.70
CA ILE A 102 -6.73 -2.88 11.12
C ILE A 102 -6.50 -4.10 12.02
N THR A 103 -6.73 -5.30 11.48
CA THR A 103 -6.25 -6.54 12.09
C THR A 103 -4.78 -6.76 11.75
N GLY A 104 -3.93 -7.08 12.75
CA GLY A 104 -2.51 -7.41 12.52
C GLY A 104 -1.52 -6.27 12.73
N GLY A 105 -1.98 -5.07 13.12
CA GLY A 105 -1.10 -3.97 13.50
C GLY A 105 -0.48 -3.21 12.32
N GLU A 106 0.57 -2.45 12.60
CA GLU A 106 1.14 -1.46 11.68
C GLU A 106 1.79 -2.07 10.43
N ILE A 107 2.47 -3.21 10.57
CA ILE A 107 3.10 -3.90 9.42
C ILE A 107 2.03 -4.45 8.48
N ALA A 108 0.95 -5.01 9.01
CA ALA A 108 -0.18 -5.46 8.19
C ALA A 108 -0.82 -4.30 7.42
N ALA A 109 -0.95 -3.12 8.03
CA ALA A 109 -1.43 -1.93 7.36
C ALA A 109 -0.54 -1.47 6.21
N ILE A 110 0.79 -1.50 6.39
CA ILE A 110 1.75 -1.18 5.33
C ILE A 110 1.62 -2.19 4.18
N HIS A 111 1.54 -3.47 4.51
CA HIS A 111 1.36 -4.55 3.53
C HIS A 111 0.09 -4.33 2.70
N GLN A 112 -1.07 -4.14 3.35
CA GLN A 112 -2.35 -3.89 2.69
C GLN A 112 -2.31 -2.63 1.80
N ALA A 113 -1.66 -1.56 2.28
CA ALA A 113 -1.47 -0.34 1.51
C ALA A 113 -0.67 -0.58 0.22
N LEU A 114 0.43 -1.34 0.30
CA LEU A 114 1.27 -1.65 -0.87
C LEU A 114 0.52 -2.52 -1.88
N VAL A 115 -0.18 -3.54 -1.43
CA VAL A 115 -0.99 -4.41 -2.28
C VAL A 115 -2.10 -3.62 -2.98
N LEU A 116 -2.84 -2.78 -2.23
CA LEU A 116 -3.87 -1.90 -2.77
C LEU A 116 -3.29 -0.93 -3.82
N GLY A 117 -2.14 -0.31 -3.52
CA GLY A 117 -1.48 0.62 -4.43
C GLY A 117 -1.09 -0.02 -5.76
N ILE A 118 -0.48 -1.21 -5.73
CA ILE A 118 -0.09 -1.96 -6.95
C ILE A 118 -1.34 -2.35 -7.75
N ARG A 119 -2.35 -2.91 -7.09
CA ARG A 119 -3.59 -3.37 -7.73
C ARG A 119 -4.31 -2.23 -8.43
N ASP A 120 -4.52 -1.12 -7.73
CA ASP A 120 -5.30 0.00 -8.24
C ASP A 120 -4.54 0.75 -9.34
N TYR A 121 -3.21 0.89 -9.21
CA TYR A 121 -2.38 1.47 -10.26
C TYR A 121 -2.46 0.65 -11.55
N ALA A 122 -2.30 -0.67 -11.45
CA ALA A 122 -2.41 -1.56 -12.60
C ALA A 122 -3.81 -1.49 -13.24
N ALA A 123 -4.86 -1.59 -12.43
CA ALA A 123 -6.24 -1.59 -12.90
C ALA A 123 -6.62 -0.27 -13.58
N LYS A 124 -6.32 0.87 -12.97
CA LYS A 124 -6.63 2.21 -13.49
C LYS A 124 -5.90 2.54 -14.78
N ASN A 125 -4.70 1.99 -14.98
CA ASN A 125 -3.93 2.16 -16.22
C ASN A 125 -4.20 1.06 -17.25
N GLY A 126 -5.08 0.11 -16.97
CA GLY A 126 -5.43 -0.99 -17.88
C GLY A 126 -4.35 -2.07 -18.00
N PHE A 127 -3.37 -2.11 -17.09
CA PHE A 127 -2.33 -3.14 -17.06
C PHE A 127 -2.89 -4.44 -16.50
N LYS A 128 -2.90 -5.47 -17.32
CA LYS A 128 -3.40 -6.80 -16.95
C LYS A 128 -2.27 -7.73 -16.49
N LYS A 129 -1.04 -7.46 -16.90
CA LYS A 129 0.14 -8.28 -16.60
C LYS A 129 1.32 -7.40 -16.18
N ALA A 130 2.18 -7.95 -15.36
CA ALA A 130 3.42 -7.32 -14.93
C ALA A 130 4.62 -8.22 -15.22
N VAL A 131 5.78 -7.60 -15.44
CA VAL A 131 7.08 -8.25 -15.57
C VAL A 131 8.00 -7.71 -14.48
N LEU A 132 8.70 -8.58 -13.80
CA LEU A 132 9.65 -8.23 -12.75
C LEU A 132 11.00 -8.90 -12.98
N GLY A 133 12.09 -8.11 -12.93
CA GLY A 133 13.46 -8.64 -12.83
C GLY A 133 13.70 -9.21 -11.43
N LEU A 134 13.96 -10.53 -11.35
CA LEU A 134 14.19 -11.22 -10.09
C LEU A 134 15.68 -11.50 -9.92
N SER A 135 16.29 -10.89 -8.88
CA SER A 135 17.74 -10.97 -8.64
C SER A 135 18.16 -12.00 -7.58
N GLY A 136 17.19 -12.57 -6.86
CA GLY A 136 17.43 -13.39 -5.66
C GLY A 136 17.72 -12.57 -4.38
N GLY A 137 17.72 -11.22 -4.47
CA GLY A 137 17.83 -10.34 -3.32
C GLY A 137 16.48 -10.10 -2.66
N ILE A 138 16.50 -9.69 -1.38
CA ILE A 138 15.30 -9.49 -0.55
C ILE A 138 14.33 -8.48 -1.17
N ASP A 139 14.82 -7.40 -1.78
CA ASP A 139 13.97 -6.34 -2.34
C ASP A 139 13.12 -6.87 -3.50
N SER A 140 13.75 -7.55 -4.49
CA SER A 140 13.04 -8.14 -5.63
C SER A 140 12.10 -9.27 -5.20
N THR A 141 12.47 -10.02 -4.17
CA THR A 141 11.64 -11.07 -3.55
C THR A 141 10.36 -10.46 -2.94
N LEU A 142 10.51 -9.40 -2.16
CA LEU A 142 9.36 -8.71 -1.55
C LEU A 142 8.44 -8.11 -2.63
N VAL A 143 9.01 -7.45 -3.64
CA VAL A 143 8.22 -6.89 -4.75
C VAL A 143 7.47 -7.98 -5.51
N ALA A 144 8.10 -9.14 -5.76
CA ALA A 144 7.45 -10.28 -6.40
C ALA A 144 6.26 -10.80 -5.58
N ALA A 145 6.42 -10.95 -4.28
CA ALA A 145 5.35 -11.41 -3.39
C ALA A 145 4.16 -10.42 -3.38
N LEU A 146 4.42 -9.13 -3.23
CA LEU A 146 3.38 -8.09 -3.24
C LEU A 146 2.67 -7.99 -4.60
N ALA A 147 3.42 -8.06 -5.71
CA ALA A 147 2.84 -8.02 -7.06
C ALA A 147 1.98 -9.26 -7.34
N CYS A 148 2.42 -10.44 -6.89
CA CYS A 148 1.68 -11.68 -7.01
C CYS A 148 0.35 -11.62 -6.25
N GLU A 149 0.35 -11.09 -5.03
CA GLU A 149 -0.87 -10.90 -4.23
C GLU A 149 -1.81 -9.87 -4.85
N ALA A 150 -1.25 -8.76 -5.37
CA ALA A 150 -2.04 -7.66 -5.92
C ALA A 150 -2.69 -7.99 -7.27
N MET A 151 -2.02 -8.74 -8.14
CA MET A 151 -2.42 -8.97 -9.53
C MET A 151 -2.82 -10.41 -9.86
N GLY A 152 -2.50 -11.35 -8.97
CA GLY A 152 -2.61 -12.78 -9.22
C GLY A 152 -1.34 -13.39 -9.84
N PRO A 153 -0.97 -14.63 -9.44
CA PRO A 153 0.24 -15.29 -9.91
C PRO A 153 0.29 -15.49 -11.43
N GLU A 154 -0.86 -15.71 -12.06
CA GLU A 154 -1.01 -15.91 -13.51
C GLU A 154 -0.74 -14.64 -14.33
N ASN A 155 -0.70 -13.48 -13.67
CA ASN A 155 -0.47 -12.18 -14.27
C ASN A 155 0.94 -11.62 -14.03
N LEU A 156 1.81 -12.37 -13.33
CA LEU A 156 3.17 -11.97 -13.03
C LEU A 156 4.17 -12.86 -13.75
N LEU A 157 5.08 -12.25 -14.53
CA LEU A 157 6.25 -12.90 -15.10
C LEU A 157 7.52 -12.43 -14.36
N CYS A 158 8.21 -13.35 -13.70
CA CYS A 158 9.51 -13.11 -13.10
C CYS A 158 10.64 -13.49 -14.06
N VAL A 159 11.54 -12.56 -14.36
CA VAL A 159 12.67 -12.79 -15.27
C VAL A 159 13.97 -12.75 -14.48
N MET A 160 14.65 -13.88 -14.43
CA MET A 160 16.01 -13.99 -13.90
C MET A 160 17.01 -13.73 -15.00
N MET A 161 17.92 -12.78 -14.77
CA MET A 161 18.91 -12.36 -15.76
C MET A 161 20.33 -12.62 -15.26
N PRO A 162 20.76 -13.90 -15.20
CA PRO A 162 22.08 -14.23 -14.67
C PRO A 162 23.20 -13.63 -15.53
N SER A 163 24.18 -13.06 -14.83
CA SER A 163 25.41 -12.52 -15.37
C SER A 163 26.60 -13.35 -14.90
N PRO A 164 27.84 -13.13 -15.41
CA PRO A 164 29.02 -13.81 -14.90
C PRO A 164 29.31 -13.57 -13.40
N PHE A 165 28.62 -12.59 -12.80
CA PHE A 165 28.76 -12.21 -11.38
C PHE A 165 27.64 -12.75 -10.51
N SER A 166 26.59 -13.30 -11.09
CA SER A 166 25.46 -13.87 -10.34
C SER A 166 25.89 -15.11 -9.59
N SER A 167 25.49 -15.24 -8.32
CA SER A 167 25.75 -16.44 -7.53
C SER A 167 24.76 -17.56 -7.89
N GLU A 168 25.19 -18.81 -7.79
CA GLU A 168 24.28 -19.94 -7.94
C GLU A 168 23.15 -19.93 -6.90
N GLY A 169 23.44 -19.45 -5.68
CA GLY A 169 22.44 -19.29 -4.61
C GLY A 169 21.31 -18.35 -5.01
N SER A 170 21.64 -17.20 -5.61
CA SER A 170 20.62 -16.21 -6.03
C SER A 170 19.64 -16.78 -7.06
N ILE A 171 20.12 -17.62 -7.98
CA ILE A 171 19.27 -18.26 -8.99
C ILE A 171 18.35 -19.30 -8.30
N LYS A 172 18.93 -20.16 -7.46
CA LYS A 172 18.19 -21.18 -6.73
C LYS A 172 17.11 -20.59 -5.83
N ASP A 173 17.44 -19.53 -5.10
CA ASP A 173 16.49 -18.82 -4.22
C ASP A 173 15.35 -18.20 -5.03
N SER A 174 15.67 -17.63 -6.22
CA SER A 174 14.67 -17.09 -7.14
C SER A 174 13.73 -18.17 -7.69
N GLU A 175 14.27 -19.34 -8.07
CA GLU A 175 13.47 -20.48 -8.56
C GLU A 175 12.55 -21.03 -7.46
N GLU A 176 13.05 -21.11 -6.23
CA GLU A 176 12.24 -21.55 -5.09
C GLU A 176 11.10 -20.56 -4.80
N LEU A 177 11.40 -19.27 -4.79
CA LEU A 177 10.39 -18.22 -4.62
C LEU A 177 9.28 -18.32 -5.67
N VAL A 178 9.63 -18.36 -6.95
CA VAL A 178 8.66 -18.45 -8.05
C VAL A 178 7.77 -19.69 -7.93
N ARG A 179 8.35 -20.83 -7.55
CA ARG A 179 7.60 -22.06 -7.29
C ARG A 179 6.60 -21.88 -6.15
N ASN A 180 7.03 -21.22 -5.07
CA ASN A 180 6.17 -20.97 -3.92
C ASN A 180 5.05 -19.97 -4.21
N LEU A 181 5.32 -18.95 -5.04
CA LEU A 181 4.34 -17.97 -5.47
C LEU A 181 3.39 -18.51 -6.56
N GLY A 182 3.80 -19.53 -7.31
CA GLY A 182 3.02 -20.09 -8.40
C GLY A 182 2.96 -19.21 -9.65
N CYS A 183 3.89 -18.27 -9.82
CA CYS A 183 3.93 -17.38 -10.98
C CYS A 183 4.85 -17.93 -12.10
N GLU A 184 4.70 -17.37 -13.33
CA GLU A 184 5.57 -17.73 -14.47
C GLU A 184 6.97 -17.14 -14.27
N SER A 185 7.99 -17.88 -14.71
CA SER A 185 9.37 -17.38 -14.72
C SER A 185 10.11 -17.74 -16.00
N ARG A 186 11.15 -16.95 -16.29
CA ARG A 186 12.12 -17.18 -17.37
C ARG A 186 13.52 -16.89 -16.88
N ILE A 187 14.48 -17.62 -17.43
CA ILE A 187 15.92 -17.37 -17.25
C ILE A 187 16.46 -16.85 -18.57
N GLU A 188 16.88 -15.61 -18.59
CA GLU A 188 17.42 -14.91 -19.76
C GLU A 188 18.86 -14.44 -19.45
N PRO A 189 19.90 -15.28 -19.74
CA PRO A 189 21.28 -14.91 -19.45
C PRO A 189 21.72 -13.67 -20.22
N ILE A 190 22.27 -12.68 -19.49
CA ILE A 190 22.73 -11.40 -20.08
C ILE A 190 24.24 -11.37 -20.38
N SER A 191 24.96 -12.47 -20.17
CA SER A 191 26.44 -12.53 -20.30
C SER A 191 26.95 -12.11 -21.68
N ALA A 192 26.30 -12.55 -22.76
CA ALA A 192 26.71 -12.20 -24.12
C ALA A 192 26.50 -10.69 -24.40
N THR A 193 25.37 -10.12 -24.00
CA THR A 193 25.07 -8.69 -24.14
C THR A 193 26.04 -7.85 -23.32
N PHE A 194 26.36 -8.29 -22.10
CA PHE A 194 27.31 -7.65 -21.23
C PHE A 194 28.71 -7.60 -21.84
N GLU A 195 29.20 -8.70 -22.46
CA GLU A 195 30.47 -8.74 -23.14
C GLU A 195 30.53 -7.79 -24.34
N VAL A 196 29.47 -7.71 -25.14
CA VAL A 196 29.38 -6.75 -26.26
C VAL A 196 29.48 -5.32 -25.75
N LEU A 197 28.79 -4.97 -24.69
CA LEU A 197 28.84 -3.62 -24.11
C LEU A 197 30.23 -3.28 -23.57
N LEU A 198 30.88 -4.20 -22.84
CA LEU A 198 32.25 -3.99 -22.35
C LEU A 198 33.23 -3.71 -23.50
N ASN A 199 33.14 -4.48 -24.59
CA ASN A 199 33.99 -4.31 -25.74
C ASN A 199 33.74 -2.96 -26.44
N GLN A 200 32.48 -2.55 -26.59
CA GLN A 200 32.14 -1.25 -27.19
C GLN A 200 32.63 -0.05 -26.37
N MET A 201 32.59 -0.19 -25.04
CA MET A 201 33.06 0.87 -24.12
C MET A 201 34.57 0.83 -23.88
N ASN A 202 35.31 -0.09 -24.49
CA ASN A 202 36.74 -0.34 -24.23
C ASN A 202 37.08 -0.58 -22.74
N LEU A 203 36.13 -1.15 -22.00
CA LEU A 203 36.30 -1.46 -20.58
C LEU A 203 36.89 -2.87 -20.41
N HIS A 204 37.87 -3.02 -19.54
CA HIS A 204 38.37 -4.35 -19.16
C HIS A 204 37.38 -5.06 -18.27
N LYS A 205 37.30 -6.41 -18.41
CA LYS A 205 36.44 -7.23 -17.53
C LYS A 205 36.78 -6.97 -16.06
N PRO A 206 35.82 -6.62 -15.22
CA PRO A 206 36.08 -6.48 -13.78
C PRO A 206 36.56 -7.83 -13.22
N THR A 207 37.64 -7.80 -12.48
CA THR A 207 38.16 -8.98 -11.78
C THR A 207 37.19 -9.38 -10.68
N LYS A 208 37.06 -10.68 -10.37
CA LYS A 208 36.24 -11.25 -9.29
C LYS A 208 36.72 -10.74 -7.91
N GLY A 209 36.61 -9.46 -7.65
CA GLY A 209 37.15 -8.86 -6.45
C GLY A 209 36.64 -7.45 -6.14
N GLY A 210 35.63 -6.96 -6.86
CA GLY A 210 34.90 -5.77 -6.43
C GLY A 210 35.67 -4.45 -6.48
N GLU A 211 36.68 -4.30 -7.35
CA GLU A 211 37.23 -2.99 -7.64
C GLU A 211 36.29 -2.23 -8.58
N SER A 212 35.76 -1.13 -8.09
CA SER A 212 34.86 -0.20 -8.75
C SER A 212 35.50 0.28 -10.08
N LEU A 213 34.69 0.32 -11.14
CA LEU A 213 35.00 0.99 -12.43
C LEU A 213 35.02 2.51 -12.25
N ALA A 214 35.86 3.03 -11.34
CA ALA A 214 36.15 4.44 -11.18
C ALA A 214 37.62 4.67 -11.48
N ALA A 215 37.92 5.04 -12.71
CA ALA A 215 39.14 5.72 -13.09
C ALA A 215 38.79 7.03 -13.77
#